data_05d395b3be4aa55fb9fd6bfec4ccc858
#
_entry.id   05d395b3be4aa55fb9fd6bfec4ccc858
#
_cell.length_a   1.000
_cell.length_b   1.000
_cell.length_c   1.000
_cell.angle_alpha   90.00
_cell.angle_beta   90.00
_cell.angle_gamma   90.00
#
_symmetry.space_group_name_H-M   'P 1'
#
loop_
_entity.id
_entity.type
_entity.pdbx_description
1 polymer ?
#
loop_
_entity_poly.entity_id
_entity_poly.type
_entity_poly.pdbx_seq_one_letter_code
_entity_poly.pdbx_strand_id
1 'polypeptide(L)'
;MTSIEDRKDDHIQLALDENNQTSGTSAFDALILEHDCVPEVSLEDIDLTTKFINHTVAAPLIIGAMTGGSNEGDLINKNLAIAAQTLNLPLAVGSQRAAIESGRTQKIREHAPDAFILGNLGATQVRDYGVKFVRKACESISADAMVIHFNPLQELIQPEGDKNWSGILDVVKKCADSLSIPIIAKENKHNKTYLAT
;
A
#
# COMPACT_ATOMS: atom_id res chain seq x y z
N MET A 1 10.66 18.65 -18.48
CA MET A 1 10.20 17.37 -17.87
C MET A 1 9.95 17.66 -16.39
N THR A 2 8.75 17.50 -15.92
CA THR A 2 8.41 17.61 -14.50
C THR A 2 9.15 16.50 -13.73
N SER A 3 9.71 16.83 -12.58
CA SER A 3 10.40 15.83 -11.74
C SER A 3 9.41 14.78 -11.21
N ILE A 4 9.90 13.65 -10.73
CA ILE A 4 9.04 12.64 -10.09
C ILE A 4 8.42 13.20 -8.80
N GLU A 5 9.14 14.08 -8.09
CA GLU A 5 8.64 14.76 -6.90
C GLU A 5 7.49 15.71 -7.25
N ASP A 6 7.64 16.57 -8.26
CA ASP A 6 6.57 17.47 -8.70
C ASP A 6 5.29 16.72 -9.03
N ARG A 7 5.38 15.58 -9.74
CA ARG A 7 4.22 14.74 -10.04
C ARG A 7 3.54 14.15 -8.79
N LYS A 8 4.32 13.87 -7.74
CA LYS A 8 3.76 13.37 -6.48
C LYS A 8 2.97 14.44 -5.75
N ASP A 9 3.47 15.66 -5.76
CA ASP A 9 2.78 16.79 -5.16
C ASP A 9 1.54 17.18 -6.01
N ASP A 10 1.62 17.14 -7.34
CA ASP A 10 0.47 17.30 -8.24
C ASP A 10 -0.63 16.26 -7.93
N HIS A 11 -0.27 14.99 -7.69
CA HIS A 11 -1.26 13.96 -7.33
C HIS A 11 -1.96 14.27 -6.01
N ILE A 12 -1.24 14.82 -5.02
CA ILE A 12 -1.85 15.23 -3.75
C ILE A 12 -2.83 16.38 -3.98
N GLN A 13 -2.43 17.40 -4.75
CA GLN A 13 -3.29 18.53 -5.05
C GLN A 13 -4.55 18.11 -5.84
N LEU A 14 -4.39 17.24 -6.84
CA LEU A 14 -5.52 16.69 -7.59
C LEU A 14 -6.47 15.89 -6.70
N ALA A 15 -5.96 15.16 -5.72
CA ALA A 15 -6.77 14.40 -4.77
C ALA A 15 -7.53 15.30 -3.78
N LEU A 16 -7.03 16.50 -3.50
CA LEU A 16 -7.69 17.48 -2.64
C LEU A 16 -8.74 18.32 -3.37
N ASP A 17 -8.71 18.37 -4.70
CA ASP A 17 -9.68 19.11 -5.49
C ASP A 17 -11.03 18.36 -5.53
N GLU A 18 -12.07 19.01 -5.00
CA GLU A 18 -13.44 18.45 -4.95
C GLU A 18 -13.98 18.08 -6.33
N ASN A 19 -13.56 18.78 -7.40
CA ASN A 19 -13.98 18.48 -8.77
C ASN A 19 -13.45 17.13 -9.29
N ASN A 20 -12.38 16.61 -8.67
CA ASN A 20 -11.77 15.32 -9.00
C ASN A 20 -12.29 14.19 -8.13
N GLN A 21 -13.18 14.46 -7.17
CA GLN A 21 -13.78 13.42 -6.35
C GLN A 21 -14.71 12.56 -7.20
N THR A 22 -14.56 11.23 -7.10
CA THR A 22 -15.44 10.32 -7.82
C THR A 22 -16.79 10.22 -7.11
N SER A 23 -17.87 10.25 -7.87
CA SER A 23 -19.22 9.90 -7.38
C SER A 23 -19.42 8.38 -7.25
N GLY A 24 -18.36 7.60 -7.31
CA GLY A 24 -18.39 6.15 -7.22
C GLY A 24 -18.77 5.67 -5.81
N THR A 25 -19.56 4.62 -5.73
CA THR A 25 -19.91 3.98 -4.47
C THR A 25 -18.71 3.26 -3.86
N SER A 26 -18.48 3.45 -2.57
CA SER A 26 -17.54 2.65 -1.78
C SER A 26 -18.10 1.25 -1.54
N ALA A 27 -17.21 0.26 -1.34
CA ALA A 27 -17.65 -1.05 -0.87
C ALA A 27 -18.36 -0.98 0.50
N PHE A 28 -18.06 0.06 1.30
CA PHE A 28 -18.74 0.31 2.56
C PHE A 28 -20.20 0.71 2.38
N ASP A 29 -20.59 1.31 1.25
CA ASP A 29 -22.00 1.67 0.97
C ASP A 29 -22.89 0.44 0.79
N ALA A 30 -22.30 -0.72 0.53
CA ALA A 30 -23.00 -1.99 0.44
C ALA A 30 -23.19 -2.69 1.80
N LEU A 31 -22.58 -2.15 2.86
CA LEU A 31 -22.73 -2.70 4.21
C LEU A 31 -24.05 -2.21 4.81
N ILE A 32 -24.95 -3.13 5.07
CA ILE A 32 -26.20 -2.88 5.77
C ILE A 32 -26.00 -3.37 7.21
N LEU A 33 -26.08 -2.45 8.17
CA LEU A 33 -26.05 -2.79 9.57
C LEU A 33 -27.49 -3.09 10.01
N GLU A 34 -27.78 -4.34 10.34
CA GLU A 34 -29.06 -4.71 10.92
C GLU A 34 -29.14 -4.16 12.35
N HIS A 35 -30.22 -3.44 12.64
CA HIS A 35 -30.45 -2.91 13.97
C HIS A 35 -30.96 -4.01 14.89
N ASP A 36 -30.19 -4.31 15.94
CA ASP A 36 -30.68 -5.12 17.06
C ASP A 36 -31.08 -4.18 18.21
N CYS A 37 -32.34 -4.22 18.59
CA CYS A 37 -32.89 -3.35 19.65
C CYS A 37 -32.48 -3.79 21.05
N VAL A 38 -32.01 -5.03 21.25
CA VAL A 38 -31.53 -5.58 22.52
C VAL A 38 -30.30 -6.45 22.28
N PRO A 39 -29.13 -5.87 22.06
CA PRO A 39 -27.96 -6.62 21.66
C PRO A 39 -27.35 -7.49 22.77
N GLU A 40 -27.75 -7.33 24.02
CA GLU A 40 -27.28 -8.09 25.21
C GLU A 40 -25.75 -8.25 25.28
N VAL A 41 -25.02 -7.26 24.77
CA VAL A 41 -23.55 -7.21 24.76
C VAL A 41 -23.07 -5.85 25.24
N SER A 42 -22.03 -5.82 26.05
CA SER A 42 -21.33 -4.58 26.40
C SER A 42 -20.39 -4.16 25.28
N LEU A 43 -20.28 -2.87 25.01
CA LEU A 43 -19.30 -2.34 24.06
C LEU A 43 -17.86 -2.73 24.44
N GLU A 44 -17.60 -2.88 25.73
CA GLU A 44 -16.28 -3.26 26.26
C GLU A 44 -15.94 -4.74 26.00
N ASP A 45 -16.95 -5.57 25.74
CA ASP A 45 -16.76 -6.99 25.43
C ASP A 45 -16.51 -7.25 23.92
N ILE A 46 -16.59 -6.21 23.09
CA ILE A 46 -16.37 -6.32 21.66
C ILE A 46 -14.86 -6.33 21.36
N ASP A 47 -14.37 -7.49 20.92
CA ASP A 47 -12.98 -7.65 20.46
C ASP A 47 -12.94 -7.61 18.92
N LEU A 48 -12.23 -6.61 18.37
CA LEU A 48 -12.00 -6.46 16.93
C LEU A 48 -10.64 -7.02 16.50
N THR A 49 -9.86 -7.57 17.43
CA THR A 49 -8.53 -8.08 17.10
C THR A 49 -8.62 -9.21 16.08
N THR A 50 -7.68 -9.21 15.15
CA THR A 50 -7.60 -10.25 14.13
C THR A 50 -6.15 -10.50 13.72
N LYS A 51 -5.94 -11.54 12.93
CA LYS A 51 -4.64 -11.81 12.33
C LYS A 51 -4.58 -11.27 10.91
N PHE A 52 -3.58 -10.45 10.66
CA PHE A 52 -3.18 -10.06 9.32
C PHE A 52 -1.84 -10.75 9.00
N ILE A 53 -1.89 -11.72 8.07
CA ILE A 53 -0.76 -12.65 7.83
C ILE A 53 -0.39 -13.35 9.16
N ASN A 54 0.77 -13.10 9.70
CA ASN A 54 1.25 -13.70 10.96
C ASN A 54 1.29 -12.68 12.12
N HIS A 55 0.69 -11.51 11.96
CA HIS A 55 0.70 -10.42 12.94
C HIS A 55 -0.69 -10.18 13.51
N THR A 56 -0.80 -10.01 14.84
CA THR A 56 -2.08 -9.65 15.47
C THR A 56 -2.27 -8.14 15.41
N VAL A 57 -3.39 -7.70 14.85
CA VAL A 57 -3.77 -6.30 14.68
C VAL A 57 -5.03 -5.98 15.47
N ALA A 58 -5.21 -4.72 15.86
CA ALA A 58 -6.31 -4.32 16.73
C ALA A 58 -7.69 -4.33 16.03
N ALA A 59 -7.72 -4.26 14.70
CA ALA A 59 -8.95 -4.31 13.93
C ALA A 59 -8.67 -4.80 12.49
N PRO A 60 -9.68 -5.31 11.75
CA PRO A 60 -9.55 -5.74 10.36
C PRO A 60 -9.47 -4.55 9.39
N LEU A 61 -8.59 -3.60 9.67
CA LEU A 61 -8.37 -2.38 8.90
C LEU A 61 -6.90 -2.27 8.51
N ILE A 62 -6.66 -1.76 7.31
CA ILE A 62 -5.31 -1.48 6.80
C ILE A 62 -5.28 -0.02 6.33
N ILE A 63 -4.29 0.74 6.76
CA ILE A 63 -4.02 2.07 6.20
C ILE A 63 -3.44 1.87 4.80
N GLY A 64 -4.23 2.24 3.78
CA GLY A 64 -3.90 1.99 2.37
C GLY A 64 -2.69 2.77 1.89
N ALA A 65 -2.01 2.24 0.86
CA ALA A 65 -0.91 2.92 0.20
C ALA A 65 -1.39 4.19 -0.52
N MET A 66 -0.90 5.36 -0.07
CA MET A 66 -1.30 6.67 -0.60
C MET A 66 -0.18 7.29 -1.42
N THR A 67 0.75 7.98 -0.79
CA THR A 67 1.78 8.78 -1.43
C THR A 67 3.17 8.51 -0.85
N GLY A 68 4.19 9.16 -1.39
CA GLY A 68 5.57 9.12 -0.90
C GLY A 68 6.54 9.59 -1.98
N GLY A 69 7.75 9.96 -1.58
CA GLY A 69 8.80 10.40 -2.49
C GLY A 69 8.79 11.91 -2.77
N SER A 70 8.04 12.69 -2.00
CA SER A 70 8.12 14.16 -1.91
C SER A 70 8.12 14.59 -0.44
N ASN A 71 8.40 15.86 -0.16
CA ASN A 71 8.41 16.38 1.22
C ASN A 71 7.03 16.32 1.87
N GLU A 72 5.99 16.66 1.11
CA GLU A 72 4.60 16.56 1.59
C GLU A 72 4.19 15.10 1.80
N GLY A 73 4.54 14.23 0.88
CA GLY A 73 4.32 12.79 1.00
C GLY A 73 5.01 12.17 2.22
N ASP A 74 6.21 12.63 2.57
CA ASP A 74 6.92 12.16 3.76
C ASP A 74 6.25 12.62 5.07
N LEU A 75 5.69 13.84 5.09
CA LEU A 75 4.90 14.33 6.24
C LEU A 75 3.61 13.51 6.42
N ILE A 76 2.90 13.23 5.33
CA ILE A 76 1.71 12.38 5.35
C ILE A 76 2.07 10.99 5.88
N ASN A 77 3.11 10.36 5.34
CA ASN A 77 3.56 9.04 5.76
C ASN A 77 4.00 9.00 7.23
N LYS A 78 4.65 10.05 7.73
CA LYS A 78 4.97 10.19 9.15
C LYS A 78 3.70 10.14 10.03
N ASN A 79 2.69 10.94 9.69
CA ASN A 79 1.44 10.99 10.45
C ASN A 79 0.70 9.66 10.42
N LEU A 80 0.67 9.01 9.25
CA LEU A 80 0.06 7.68 9.08
C LEU A 80 0.84 6.60 9.85
N ALA A 81 2.18 6.68 9.89
CA ALA A 81 3.00 5.75 10.67
C ALA A 81 2.75 5.88 12.18
N ILE A 82 2.64 7.12 12.70
CA ILE A 82 2.29 7.36 14.11
C ILE A 82 0.90 6.78 14.41
N ALA A 83 -0.08 7.01 13.53
CA ALA A 83 -1.43 6.45 13.71
C ALA A 83 -1.42 4.91 13.68
N ALA A 84 -0.72 4.31 12.73
CA ALA A 84 -0.56 2.85 12.62
C ALA A 84 0.04 2.25 13.90
N GLN A 85 1.10 2.88 14.42
CA GLN A 85 1.74 2.46 15.67
C GLN A 85 0.79 2.56 16.86
N THR A 86 0.11 3.71 17.00
CA THR A 86 -0.78 3.99 18.13
C THR A 86 -1.99 3.06 18.16
N LEU A 87 -2.54 2.76 16.99
CA LEU A 87 -3.76 1.98 16.84
C LEU A 87 -3.49 0.49 16.56
N ASN A 88 -2.24 0.08 16.49
CA ASN A 88 -1.83 -1.28 16.09
C ASN A 88 -2.52 -1.74 14.80
N LEU A 89 -2.43 -0.91 13.75
CA LEU A 89 -2.96 -1.21 12.42
C LEU A 89 -1.83 -1.38 11.39
N PRO A 90 -1.98 -2.24 10.38
CA PRO A 90 -1.03 -2.32 9.28
C PRO A 90 -1.02 -1.02 8.46
N LEU A 91 0.17 -0.62 8.01
CA LEU A 91 0.38 0.52 7.13
C LEU A 91 1.03 0.10 5.82
N ALA A 92 0.39 0.34 4.69
CA ALA A 92 1.00 0.25 3.38
C ALA A 92 1.52 1.63 2.94
N VAL A 93 2.81 1.73 2.62
CA VAL A 93 3.41 2.97 2.11
C VAL A 93 3.09 3.19 0.63
N GLY A 94 3.15 4.41 0.16
CA GLY A 94 3.08 4.72 -1.27
C GLY A 94 4.25 4.10 -2.05
N SER A 95 4.18 4.12 -3.39
CA SER A 95 5.23 3.52 -4.22
C SER A 95 6.62 4.05 -3.87
N GLN A 96 7.52 3.13 -3.52
CA GLN A 96 8.89 3.42 -3.08
C GLN A 96 9.86 3.71 -4.25
N ARG A 97 9.40 3.60 -5.51
CA ARG A 97 10.25 3.81 -6.69
C ARG A 97 11.04 5.12 -6.60
N ALA A 98 10.35 6.24 -6.41
CA ALA A 98 10.97 7.56 -6.37
C ALA A 98 12.01 7.68 -5.25
N ALA A 99 11.70 7.17 -4.05
CA ALA A 99 12.61 7.20 -2.92
C ALA A 99 13.90 6.38 -3.18
N ILE A 100 13.75 5.18 -3.79
CA ILE A 100 14.91 4.31 -4.05
C ILE A 100 15.79 4.86 -5.16
N GLU A 101 15.19 5.41 -6.24
CA GLU A 101 15.91 6.00 -7.36
C GLU A 101 16.66 7.28 -6.95
N SER A 102 16.08 8.13 -6.11
CA SER A 102 16.70 9.35 -5.59
C SER A 102 17.65 9.12 -4.40
N GLY A 103 17.65 7.91 -3.83
CA GLY A 103 18.41 7.62 -2.60
C GLY A 103 17.81 8.26 -1.33
N ARG A 104 16.54 8.71 -1.39
CA ARG A 104 15.82 9.30 -0.25
C ARG A 104 15.52 8.24 0.80
N THR A 105 15.82 8.56 2.05
CA THR A 105 15.49 7.70 3.19
C THR A 105 14.06 7.95 3.65
N GLN A 106 13.24 6.90 3.72
CA GLN A 106 11.91 6.95 4.30
C GLN A 106 11.97 6.49 5.76
N LYS A 107 11.67 7.40 6.68
CA LYS A 107 11.80 7.17 8.14
C LYS A 107 10.57 6.51 8.77
N ILE A 108 9.90 5.64 8.04
CA ILE A 108 8.63 5.03 8.48
C ILE A 108 8.85 4.25 9.78
N ARG A 109 9.87 3.40 9.83
CA ARG A 109 10.15 2.54 10.98
C ARG A 109 10.56 3.34 12.24
N GLU A 110 11.16 4.54 12.08
CA GLU A 110 11.45 5.42 13.20
C GLU A 110 10.15 5.90 13.91
N HIS A 111 9.05 6.04 13.16
CA HIS A 111 7.74 6.49 13.67
C HIS A 111 6.79 5.35 14.03
N ALA A 112 7.04 4.16 13.51
CA ALA A 112 6.22 2.97 13.71
C ALA A 112 7.12 1.73 13.91
N PRO A 113 7.84 1.64 15.04
CA PRO A 113 8.79 0.56 15.30
C PRO A 113 8.15 -0.83 15.31
N ASP A 114 6.91 -0.96 15.81
CA ASP A 114 6.23 -2.24 16.02
C ASP A 114 5.06 -2.48 15.06
N ALA A 115 4.59 -1.46 14.34
CA ALA A 115 3.48 -1.61 13.40
C ALA A 115 3.87 -2.52 12.22
N PHE A 116 2.90 -3.25 11.66
CA PHE A 116 3.10 -4.06 10.46
C PHE A 116 3.18 -3.16 9.22
N ILE A 117 4.38 -3.06 8.63
CA ILE A 117 4.66 -2.17 7.51
C ILE A 117 4.71 -2.95 6.19
N LEU A 118 3.94 -2.48 5.22
CA LEU A 118 3.91 -3.01 3.87
C LEU A 118 4.65 -2.06 2.92
N GLY A 119 5.73 -2.55 2.30
CA GLY A 119 6.36 -1.88 1.17
C GLY A 119 5.44 -1.87 -0.06
N ASN A 120 5.77 -1.05 -1.08
CA ASN A 120 4.91 -0.95 -2.26
C ASN A 120 5.72 -0.58 -3.51
N LEU A 121 5.55 -1.38 -4.57
CA LEU A 121 6.13 -1.15 -5.89
C LEU A 121 5.13 -1.51 -7.01
N GLY A 122 5.25 -0.86 -8.15
CA GLY A 122 4.47 -1.21 -9.34
C GLY A 122 5.00 -2.47 -10.02
N ALA A 123 4.11 -3.26 -10.60
CA ALA A 123 4.45 -4.52 -11.25
C ALA A 123 5.43 -4.34 -12.41
N THR A 124 5.32 -3.27 -13.18
CA THR A 124 6.25 -2.95 -14.27
C THR A 124 7.65 -2.63 -13.75
N GLN A 125 7.76 -1.87 -12.65
CA GLN A 125 9.05 -1.59 -12.01
C GLN A 125 9.69 -2.87 -11.43
N VAL A 126 8.89 -3.76 -10.85
CA VAL A 126 9.37 -5.06 -10.37
C VAL A 126 9.92 -5.89 -11.53
N ARG A 127 9.26 -5.89 -12.70
CA ARG A 127 9.76 -6.57 -13.92
C ARG A 127 11.10 -5.99 -14.38
N ASP A 128 11.20 -4.68 -14.46
CA ASP A 128 12.34 -4.00 -15.09
C ASP A 128 13.59 -4.01 -14.19
N TYR A 129 13.41 -3.83 -12.90
CA TYR A 129 14.53 -3.75 -11.95
C TYR A 129 14.82 -5.08 -11.21
N GLY A 130 13.86 -6.02 -11.22
CA GLY A 130 14.01 -7.37 -10.68
C GLY A 130 14.08 -7.45 -9.15
N VAL A 131 14.34 -8.66 -8.65
CA VAL A 131 14.31 -9.04 -7.23
C VAL A 131 15.22 -8.17 -6.34
N LYS A 132 16.40 -7.76 -6.85
CA LYS A 132 17.33 -6.94 -6.05
C LYS A 132 16.75 -5.57 -5.70
N PHE A 133 15.99 -4.97 -6.61
CA PHE A 133 15.32 -3.70 -6.38
C PHE A 133 14.20 -3.85 -5.34
N VAL A 134 13.41 -4.91 -5.46
CA VAL A 134 12.36 -5.22 -4.48
C VAL A 134 12.97 -5.45 -3.09
N ARG A 135 14.06 -6.20 -2.99
CA ARG A 135 14.79 -6.39 -1.73
C ARG A 135 15.25 -5.07 -1.12
N LYS A 136 15.86 -4.19 -1.92
CA LYS A 136 16.28 -2.85 -1.48
C LYS A 136 15.08 -2.03 -0.96
N ALA A 137 13.92 -2.14 -1.61
CA ALA A 137 12.70 -1.48 -1.16
C ALA A 137 12.25 -2.01 0.22
N CYS A 138 12.23 -3.33 0.40
CA CYS A 138 11.90 -3.95 1.69
C CYS A 138 12.85 -3.49 2.80
N GLU A 139 14.14 -3.55 2.54
CA GLU A 139 15.19 -3.21 3.52
C GLU A 139 15.15 -1.73 3.90
N SER A 140 14.84 -0.83 2.95
CA SER A 140 14.86 0.63 3.17
C SER A 140 13.89 1.12 4.24
N ILE A 141 12.82 0.38 4.50
CA ILE A 141 11.81 0.68 5.52
C ILE A 141 11.61 -0.47 6.50
N SER A 142 12.43 -1.51 6.45
CA SER A 142 12.27 -2.76 7.22
C SER A 142 10.84 -3.30 7.10
N ALA A 143 10.38 -3.50 5.86
CA ALA A 143 9.02 -3.94 5.58
C ALA A 143 8.76 -5.37 6.05
N ASP A 144 7.57 -5.61 6.59
CA ASP A 144 7.09 -6.94 7.02
C ASP A 144 6.43 -7.72 5.87
N ALA A 145 5.96 -7.01 4.84
CA ALA A 145 5.46 -7.57 3.59
C ALA A 145 5.70 -6.59 2.43
N MET A 146 5.63 -7.07 1.18
CA MET A 146 5.74 -6.24 -0.02
C MET A 146 4.46 -6.30 -0.85
N VAL A 147 3.87 -5.15 -1.08
CA VAL A 147 2.75 -4.98 -2.02
C VAL A 147 3.30 -4.73 -3.43
N ILE A 148 2.83 -5.52 -4.38
CA ILE A 148 3.03 -5.26 -5.81
C ILE A 148 1.67 -4.82 -6.37
N HIS A 149 1.59 -3.58 -6.85
CA HIS A 149 0.35 -3.07 -7.43
C HIS A 149 0.31 -3.25 -8.94
N PHE A 150 -0.87 -3.64 -9.44
CA PHE A 150 -1.15 -3.91 -10.83
C PHE A 150 -2.14 -2.85 -11.34
N ASN A 151 -1.66 -1.90 -12.11
CA ASN A 151 -2.44 -0.75 -12.58
C ASN A 151 -2.36 -0.55 -14.10
N PRO A 152 -2.65 -1.57 -14.94
CA PRO A 152 -2.47 -1.49 -16.39
C PRO A 152 -3.26 -0.35 -17.03
N LEU A 153 -4.44 -0.04 -16.54
CA LEU A 153 -5.26 1.05 -17.08
C LEU A 153 -4.61 2.42 -16.83
N GLN A 154 -4.09 2.65 -15.63
CA GLN A 154 -3.40 3.90 -15.31
C GLN A 154 -2.14 4.06 -16.17
N GLU A 155 -1.32 3.01 -16.28
CA GLU A 155 -0.13 3.01 -17.12
C GLU A 155 -0.48 3.24 -18.61
N LEU A 156 -1.59 2.70 -19.08
CA LEU A 156 -2.05 2.88 -20.46
C LEU A 156 -2.47 4.33 -20.77
N ILE A 157 -3.13 4.98 -19.82
CA ILE A 157 -3.66 6.35 -19.98
C ILE A 157 -2.53 7.40 -19.81
N GLN A 158 -1.57 7.15 -18.94
CA GLN A 158 -0.46 8.07 -18.72
C GLN A 158 0.47 8.11 -19.96
N PRO A 159 0.84 9.30 -20.45
CA PRO A 159 1.72 9.43 -21.61
C PRO A 159 3.04 8.68 -21.45
N GLU A 160 3.65 8.75 -20.26
CA GLU A 160 4.91 8.11 -19.88
C GLU A 160 4.71 6.72 -19.24
N GLY A 161 3.48 6.21 -19.19
CA GLY A 161 3.17 4.93 -18.57
C GLY A 161 3.72 3.75 -19.36
N ASP A 162 4.06 2.67 -18.67
CA ASP A 162 4.57 1.45 -19.29
C ASP A 162 3.43 0.63 -19.89
N LYS A 163 3.52 0.41 -21.21
CA LYS A 163 2.50 -0.32 -21.98
C LYS A 163 2.85 -1.79 -22.19
N ASN A 164 4.03 -2.21 -21.77
CA ASN A 164 4.44 -3.61 -21.85
C ASN A 164 4.19 -4.34 -20.51
N TRP A 165 3.24 -5.26 -20.50
CA TRP A 165 2.86 -6.03 -19.32
C TRP A 165 3.30 -7.52 -19.42
N SER A 166 4.12 -7.87 -20.41
CA SER A 166 4.64 -9.24 -20.55
C SER A 166 5.68 -9.57 -19.46
N GLY A 167 5.75 -10.84 -19.05
CA GLY A 167 6.75 -11.34 -18.13
C GLY A 167 6.59 -10.93 -16.65
N ILE A 168 5.52 -10.21 -16.30
CA ILE A 168 5.31 -9.73 -14.92
C ILE A 168 5.12 -10.90 -13.96
N LEU A 169 4.31 -11.90 -14.30
CA LEU A 169 4.04 -13.03 -13.42
C LEU A 169 5.31 -13.81 -13.09
N ASP A 170 6.22 -13.98 -14.05
CA ASP A 170 7.47 -14.70 -13.85
C ASP A 170 8.38 -13.98 -12.83
N VAL A 171 8.46 -12.65 -12.90
CA VAL A 171 9.29 -11.89 -11.96
C VAL A 171 8.64 -11.80 -10.59
N VAL A 172 7.31 -11.66 -10.51
CA VAL A 172 6.58 -11.71 -9.24
C VAL A 172 6.79 -13.05 -8.55
N LYS A 173 6.69 -14.15 -9.29
CA LYS A 173 7.02 -15.49 -8.78
C LYS A 173 8.45 -15.55 -8.25
N LYS A 174 9.44 -15.06 -9.01
CA LYS A 174 10.84 -15.01 -8.55
C LYS A 174 11.00 -14.18 -7.26
N CYS A 175 10.24 -13.09 -7.10
CA CYS A 175 10.24 -12.32 -5.87
C CYS A 175 9.68 -13.14 -4.71
N ALA A 176 8.53 -13.81 -4.90
CA ALA A 176 7.93 -14.64 -3.88
C ALA A 176 8.86 -15.80 -3.45
N ASP A 177 9.56 -16.42 -4.41
CA ASP A 177 10.50 -17.52 -4.15
C ASP A 177 11.82 -17.04 -3.47
N SER A 178 12.18 -15.76 -3.60
CA SER A 178 13.51 -15.24 -3.19
C SER A 178 13.50 -14.33 -1.97
N LEU A 179 12.34 -13.83 -1.56
CA LEU A 179 12.19 -12.95 -0.41
C LEU A 179 11.68 -13.73 0.79
N SER A 180 12.13 -13.36 1.97
CA SER A 180 11.70 -13.96 3.24
C SER A 180 10.39 -13.38 3.78
N ILE A 181 9.84 -12.38 3.11
CA ILE A 181 8.60 -11.69 3.50
C ILE A 181 7.50 -11.95 2.48
N PRO A 182 6.23 -11.93 2.89
CA PRO A 182 5.10 -12.15 2.00
C PRO A 182 5.00 -11.12 0.87
N ILE A 183 4.52 -11.57 -0.29
CA ILE A 183 4.16 -10.71 -1.42
C ILE A 183 2.65 -10.62 -1.53
N ILE A 184 2.12 -9.39 -1.63
CA ILE A 184 0.69 -9.11 -1.73
C ILE A 184 0.41 -8.46 -3.08
N ALA A 185 -0.53 -9.02 -3.85
CA ALA A 185 -1.02 -8.41 -5.08
C ALA A 185 -2.12 -7.39 -4.76
N LYS A 186 -1.98 -6.15 -5.25
CA LYS A 186 -2.95 -5.06 -5.07
C LYS A 186 -3.58 -4.66 -6.42
N GLU A 187 -4.82 -4.17 -6.38
CA GLU A 187 -5.60 -3.70 -7.55
C GLU A 187 -6.08 -4.81 -8.48
N ASN A 188 -6.17 -6.01 -7.95
CA ASN A 188 -6.75 -7.13 -8.69
C ASN A 188 -8.28 -7.08 -8.59
N LYS A 189 -8.95 -6.31 -9.44
CA LYS A 189 -10.40 -6.06 -9.39
C LYS A 189 -11.27 -7.23 -9.89
N HIS A 190 -10.70 -8.28 -10.42
CA HIS A 190 -11.43 -9.45 -10.94
C HIS A 190 -11.03 -10.77 -10.26
N ASN A 191 -11.81 -11.10 -9.24
CA ASN A 191 -12.23 -12.45 -8.83
C ASN A 191 -11.22 -13.50 -8.34
N LYS A 192 -9.94 -13.23 -8.11
CA LYS A 192 -9.11 -14.17 -7.35
C LYS A 192 -7.96 -13.45 -6.67
N THR A 193 -8.02 -13.37 -5.36
CA THR A 193 -6.86 -13.03 -4.54
C THR A 193 -5.84 -14.16 -4.69
N TYR A 194 -4.76 -13.92 -5.38
CA TYR A 194 -3.62 -14.84 -5.36
C TYR A 194 -2.71 -14.42 -4.21
N LEU A 195 -2.87 -15.08 -3.07
CA LEU A 195 -1.86 -15.10 -2.03
C LEU A 195 -0.85 -16.17 -2.45
N ALA A 196 0.36 -15.75 -2.82
CA ALA A 196 1.49 -16.68 -2.92
C ALA A 196 2.04 -16.84 -1.51
N THR A 197 1.82 -18.02 -0.92
CA THR A 197 2.49 -18.49 0.29
C THR A 197 3.86 -19.02 -0.05
#